data_fdca90d9c20f4d67d52bfa79c0aabb81
#
_entry.id   fdca90d9c20f4d67d52bfa79c0aabb81
#
_cell.length_a   1.000
_cell.length_b   1.000
_cell.length_c   1.000
_cell.angle_alpha   90.00
_cell.angle_beta   90.00
_cell.angle_gamma   90.00
#
_symmetry.space_group_name_H-M   'P 1'
#
loop_
_entity.id
_entity.type
_entity.pdbx_description
1 polymer ?
#
loop_
_entity_poly.entity_id
_entity_poly.type
_entity_poly.pdbx_seq_one_letter_code
_entity_poly.pdbx_strand_id
1 'polypeptide(L)'
;MKTLSRISATLFSLFFCASTWSQSVPAGGSTKTQAKPSRSAPAPKKNPLTPPATQEQLDAAERTHFGDYECEFNQKIHISLAPQAAGYIEVKHRNKAFVMKPVMSSTGALRLEDVRGQTLLLQIANKSMLMDVKAGRRIVDSCVHATQSEFNRTAPPATSVLN
;
A
#
# COMPACT_ATOMS: atom_id res chain seq x y z
N MET A 1 -30.58 19.74 35.12
CA MET A 1 -29.96 21.08 35.15
C MET A 1 -29.59 21.44 33.74
N LYS A 2 -30.21 22.50 33.26
CA LYS A 2 -30.10 23.04 31.90
C LYS A 2 -28.88 23.93 31.80
N THR A 3 -28.08 23.84 30.75
CA THR A 3 -27.29 24.99 30.27
C THR A 3 -27.21 24.96 28.72
N LEU A 4 -27.99 25.85 28.14
CA LEU A 4 -27.85 26.38 26.80
C LEU A 4 -26.64 27.33 26.77
N SER A 5 -25.84 27.31 25.71
CA SER A 5 -25.02 28.48 25.31
C SER A 5 -24.69 28.40 23.82
N ARG A 6 -25.37 29.21 23.09
CA ARG A 6 -25.06 30.45 22.33
C ARG A 6 -24.42 30.20 20.94
N ILE A 7 -25.29 30.41 19.99
CA ILE A 7 -25.08 30.71 18.58
C ILE A 7 -24.31 32.04 18.50
N SER A 8 -23.24 32.07 17.73
CA SER A 8 -22.62 33.31 17.26
C SER A 8 -22.50 33.29 15.74
N ALA A 9 -23.39 34.02 15.10
CA ALA A 9 -23.37 34.34 13.69
C ALA A 9 -22.40 35.51 13.46
N THR A 10 -21.42 35.36 12.61
CA THR A 10 -20.65 36.45 12.05
C THR A 10 -20.81 36.46 10.53
N LEU A 11 -21.62 37.41 10.08
CA LEU A 11 -21.63 37.91 8.70
C LEU A 11 -20.25 38.50 8.38
N PHE A 12 -19.67 38.09 7.27
CA PHE A 12 -18.56 38.85 6.67
C PHE A 12 -18.86 39.16 5.21
N SER A 13 -18.74 40.42 4.96
CA SER A 13 -19.16 41.27 3.87
C SER A 13 -18.48 40.94 2.53
N LEU A 14 -19.26 41.08 1.48
CA LEU A 14 -18.91 41.13 0.08
C LEU A 14 -17.94 42.28 -0.20
N PHE A 15 -16.80 42.03 -0.83
CA PHE A 15 -16.07 43.04 -1.58
C PHE A 15 -15.93 42.59 -3.04
N PHE A 16 -16.75 43.22 -3.86
CA PHE A 16 -16.65 43.18 -5.32
C PHE A 16 -15.51 44.10 -5.73
N CYS A 17 -14.49 43.62 -6.37
CA CYS A 17 -13.50 44.45 -7.08
C CYS A 17 -13.45 44.01 -8.55
N ALA A 18 -14.17 44.74 -9.36
CA ALA A 18 -14.14 44.64 -10.82
C ALA A 18 -12.87 45.34 -11.34
N SER A 19 -11.97 44.61 -11.93
CA SER A 19 -10.83 45.13 -12.68
C SER A 19 -11.01 44.77 -14.16
N THR A 20 -11.49 45.73 -14.93
CA THR A 20 -11.51 45.70 -16.41
C THR A 20 -10.08 45.86 -16.93
N TRP A 21 -9.54 44.85 -17.58
CA TRP A 21 -8.31 44.96 -18.36
C TRP A 21 -8.65 44.95 -19.85
N SER A 22 -8.35 46.07 -20.46
CA SER A 22 -8.41 46.33 -21.90
C SER A 22 -7.43 45.42 -22.65
N GLN A 23 -7.94 44.71 -23.63
CA GLN A 23 -7.11 43.95 -24.57
C GLN A 23 -6.60 44.82 -25.67
N SER A 24 -5.27 44.96 -25.76
CA SER A 24 -4.59 45.46 -26.96
C SER A 24 -3.98 44.28 -27.68
N VAL A 25 -4.47 43.96 -28.86
CA VAL A 25 -3.89 43.00 -29.78
C VAL A 25 -2.84 43.69 -30.66
N PRO A 26 -1.61 43.19 -30.72
CA PRO A 26 -0.79 43.36 -31.94
C PRO A 26 -0.64 42.02 -32.65
N ALA A 27 -0.89 42.07 -33.94
CA ALA A 27 -0.66 41.01 -34.90
C ALA A 27 0.83 40.75 -35.12
N GLY A 28 1.16 39.48 -35.37
CA GLY A 28 2.33 39.10 -36.16
C GLY A 28 3.54 38.60 -35.36
N GLY A 29 3.76 37.29 -35.40
CA GLY A 29 4.98 36.68 -34.91
C GLY A 29 4.87 35.16 -34.88
N SER A 30 5.12 34.54 -36.02
CA SER A 30 5.22 33.06 -36.15
C SER A 30 6.46 32.60 -35.38
N THR A 31 6.30 32.23 -34.09
CA THR A 31 7.38 31.61 -33.35
C THR A 31 7.13 30.11 -33.32
N LYS A 32 7.95 29.35 -34.06
CA LYS A 32 8.05 27.90 -33.96
C LYS A 32 8.36 27.56 -32.52
N THR A 33 7.37 27.09 -31.77
CA THR A 33 7.58 26.47 -30.47
C THR A 33 8.25 25.11 -30.70
N GLN A 34 9.57 25.09 -30.56
CA GLN A 34 10.31 23.82 -30.43
C GLN A 34 9.81 23.12 -29.18
N ALA A 35 9.07 22.03 -29.39
CA ALA A 35 8.75 21.08 -28.33
C ALA A 35 10.07 20.53 -27.77
N LYS A 36 10.37 20.92 -26.54
CA LYS A 36 11.47 20.34 -25.73
C LYS A 36 11.26 18.83 -25.68
N PRO A 37 12.24 18.00 -26.09
CA PRO A 37 12.08 16.56 -26.04
C PRO A 37 11.82 16.16 -24.57
N SER A 38 10.67 15.57 -24.32
CA SER A 38 10.32 14.95 -23.04
C SER A 38 11.39 13.89 -22.76
N ARG A 39 12.22 14.14 -21.77
CA ARG A 39 13.24 13.22 -21.29
C ARG A 39 12.50 11.99 -20.77
N SER A 40 12.43 10.93 -21.57
CA SER A 40 11.89 9.63 -21.16
C SER A 40 12.57 9.22 -19.87
N ALA A 41 11.78 8.92 -18.83
CA ALA A 41 12.29 8.40 -17.58
C ALA A 41 13.15 7.15 -17.85
N PRO A 42 14.29 6.98 -17.17
CA PRO A 42 15.14 5.81 -17.34
C PRO A 42 14.32 4.55 -17.10
N ALA A 43 14.39 3.58 -18.02
CA ALA A 43 13.75 2.29 -17.84
C ALA A 43 14.24 1.66 -16.53
N PRO A 44 13.37 1.03 -15.72
CA PRO A 44 13.74 0.44 -14.45
C PRO A 44 14.83 -0.62 -14.69
N LYS A 45 15.95 -0.46 -13.99
CA LYS A 45 17.06 -1.42 -14.04
C LYS A 45 16.56 -2.77 -13.52
N LYS A 46 16.56 -3.79 -14.36
CA LYS A 46 16.16 -5.16 -13.96
C LYS A 46 17.07 -5.61 -12.81
N ASN A 47 16.49 -5.90 -11.68
CA ASN A 47 17.20 -6.50 -10.55
C ASN A 47 17.37 -8.02 -10.83
N PRO A 48 18.59 -8.57 -10.82
CA PRO A 48 18.80 -9.99 -11.06
C PRO A 48 18.07 -10.91 -10.06
N LEU A 49 17.69 -10.40 -8.90
CA LEU A 49 16.93 -11.13 -7.90
C LEU A 49 15.41 -11.14 -8.16
N THR A 50 14.94 -10.41 -9.17
CA THR A 50 13.51 -10.31 -9.53
C THR A 50 13.34 -10.68 -11.00
N PRO A 51 13.36 -11.96 -11.37
CA PRO A 51 13.02 -12.39 -12.71
C PRO A 51 11.57 -12.00 -13.06
N PRO A 52 11.17 -12.01 -14.34
CA PRO A 52 9.79 -11.77 -14.72
C PRO A 52 8.83 -12.67 -13.95
N ALA A 53 7.72 -12.11 -13.46
CA ALA A 53 6.72 -12.87 -12.73
C ALA A 53 6.03 -13.90 -13.62
N THR A 54 5.78 -15.10 -13.10
CA THR A 54 4.93 -16.11 -13.75
C THR A 54 3.46 -15.75 -13.55
N GLN A 55 2.56 -16.38 -14.32
CA GLN A 55 1.12 -16.18 -14.14
C GLN A 55 0.67 -16.56 -12.73
N GLU A 56 1.13 -17.69 -12.20
CA GLU A 56 0.84 -18.13 -10.82
C GLU A 56 1.26 -17.10 -9.77
N GLN A 57 2.38 -16.44 -10.00
CA GLN A 57 2.86 -15.37 -9.13
C GLN A 57 1.95 -14.14 -9.21
N LEU A 58 1.48 -13.77 -10.41
CA LEU A 58 0.53 -12.67 -10.59
C LEU A 58 -0.80 -12.97 -9.90
N ASP A 59 -1.33 -14.18 -10.07
CA ASP A 59 -2.56 -14.64 -9.43
C ASP A 59 -2.43 -14.64 -7.88
N ALA A 60 -1.24 -15.00 -7.37
CA ALA A 60 -0.94 -14.93 -5.95
C ALA A 60 -0.84 -13.46 -5.46
N ALA A 61 -0.29 -12.56 -6.28
CA ALA A 61 -0.21 -11.14 -5.97
C ALA A 61 -1.60 -10.51 -5.81
N GLU A 62 -2.57 -10.88 -6.65
CA GLU A 62 -3.95 -10.40 -6.58
C GLU A 62 -4.66 -10.76 -5.26
N ARG A 63 -4.23 -11.83 -4.60
CA ARG A 63 -4.77 -12.29 -3.31
C ARG A 63 -4.11 -11.63 -2.11
N THR A 64 -3.12 -10.80 -2.34
CA THR A 64 -2.44 -10.06 -1.27
C THR A 64 -3.32 -8.93 -0.76
N HIS A 65 -3.49 -8.82 0.54
CA HIS A 65 -4.11 -7.64 1.13
C HIS A 65 -3.08 -6.51 1.17
N PHE A 66 -3.32 -5.46 0.40
CA PHE A 66 -2.46 -4.28 0.34
C PHE A 66 -2.88 -3.23 1.36
N GLY A 67 -1.91 -2.52 1.92
CA GLY A 67 -2.13 -1.43 2.86
C GLY A 67 -1.45 -1.64 4.20
N ASP A 68 -1.99 -1.01 5.22
CA ASP A 68 -1.44 -1.01 6.56
C ASP A 68 -2.03 -2.15 7.40
N TYR A 69 -1.17 -2.74 8.24
CA TYR A 69 -1.52 -3.77 9.21
C TYR A 69 -1.12 -3.30 10.59
N GLU A 70 -2.02 -3.46 11.53
CA GLU A 70 -1.74 -3.30 12.96
C GLU A 70 -1.27 -4.64 13.53
N CYS A 71 -0.13 -4.63 14.21
CA CYS A 71 0.51 -5.82 14.75
C CYS A 71 0.63 -5.77 16.27
N GLU A 72 1.09 -6.87 16.87
CA GLU A 72 1.40 -6.93 18.30
C GLU A 72 2.42 -5.85 18.72
N PHE A 73 2.40 -5.46 20.00
CA PHE A 73 3.28 -4.43 20.57
C PHE A 73 3.24 -3.09 19.83
N ASN A 74 2.08 -2.73 19.31
CA ASN A 74 1.87 -1.47 18.58
C ASN A 74 2.81 -1.28 17.37
N GLN A 75 3.25 -2.39 16.78
CA GLN A 75 4.05 -2.40 15.56
C GLN A 75 3.14 -2.35 14.34
N LYS A 76 3.71 -1.95 13.22
CA LYS A 76 2.99 -1.88 11.94
C LYS A 76 3.84 -2.47 10.83
N ILE A 77 3.15 -3.05 9.84
CA ILE A 77 3.73 -3.36 8.53
C ILE A 77 2.90 -2.69 7.46
N HIS A 78 3.53 -2.33 6.36
CA HIS A 78 2.87 -1.81 5.18
C HIS A 78 3.19 -2.68 3.98
N ILE A 79 2.16 -3.06 3.21
CA ILE A 79 2.29 -3.94 2.05
C ILE A 79 1.83 -3.18 0.80
N SER A 80 2.66 -3.14 -0.23
CA SER A 80 2.39 -2.50 -1.51
C SER A 80 2.99 -3.28 -2.66
N LEU A 81 2.59 -2.96 -3.90
CA LEU A 81 3.28 -3.49 -5.07
C LEU A 81 4.72 -2.97 -5.11
N ALA A 82 5.66 -3.84 -5.47
CA ALA A 82 7.05 -3.43 -5.62
C ALA A 82 7.21 -2.52 -6.87
N PRO A 83 7.63 -1.25 -6.72
CA PRO A 83 7.60 -0.28 -7.82
C PRO A 83 8.55 -0.61 -8.97
N GLN A 84 9.56 -1.44 -8.72
CA GLN A 84 10.61 -1.78 -9.70
C GLN A 84 10.53 -3.23 -10.19
N ALA A 85 9.52 -4.00 -9.75
CA ALA A 85 9.41 -5.42 -10.05
C ALA A 85 7.93 -5.82 -10.17
N ALA A 86 7.40 -5.84 -11.38
CA ALA A 86 6.02 -6.23 -11.64
C ALA A 86 5.75 -7.65 -11.13
N GLY A 87 4.61 -7.84 -10.42
CA GLY A 87 4.25 -9.10 -9.79
C GLY A 87 4.98 -9.42 -8.49
N TYR A 88 5.81 -8.51 -7.99
CA TYR A 88 6.43 -8.60 -6.66
C TYR A 88 5.75 -7.63 -5.69
N ILE A 89 5.89 -7.94 -4.41
CA ILE A 89 5.29 -7.21 -3.29
C ILE A 89 6.40 -6.58 -2.48
N GLU A 90 6.23 -5.32 -2.10
CA GLU A 90 7.09 -4.66 -1.12
C GLU A 90 6.44 -4.72 0.25
N VAL A 91 7.15 -5.25 1.22
CA VAL A 91 6.75 -5.27 2.64
C VAL A 91 7.68 -4.37 3.42
N LYS A 92 7.11 -3.36 4.06
CA LYS A 92 7.85 -2.43 4.94
C LYS A 92 7.54 -2.75 6.39
N HIS A 93 8.60 -2.89 7.18
CA HIS A 93 8.52 -2.99 8.63
C HIS A 93 9.61 -2.13 9.26
N ARG A 94 9.21 -1.15 10.07
CA ARG A 94 10.14 -0.14 10.63
C ARG A 94 10.94 0.53 9.50
N ASN A 95 12.26 0.49 9.58
CA ASN A 95 13.16 1.10 8.59
C ASN A 95 13.65 0.11 7.52
N LYS A 96 13.01 -1.05 7.38
CA LYS A 96 13.37 -2.08 6.41
C LYS A 96 12.27 -2.26 5.37
N ALA A 97 12.69 -2.43 4.11
CA ALA A 97 11.82 -2.82 3.02
C ALA A 97 12.32 -4.15 2.44
N PHE A 98 11.39 -5.05 2.18
CA PHE A 98 11.65 -6.38 1.65
C PHE A 98 10.89 -6.50 0.32
N VAL A 99 11.60 -6.90 -0.75
CA VAL A 99 10.98 -7.26 -2.02
C VAL A 99 10.67 -8.76 -1.97
N MET A 100 9.40 -9.10 -2.11
CA MET A 100 8.91 -10.44 -1.86
C MET A 100 8.19 -11.01 -3.08
N LYS A 101 8.39 -12.30 -3.33
CA LYS A 101 7.68 -13.09 -4.32
C LYS A 101 6.43 -13.69 -3.66
N PRO A 102 5.22 -13.38 -4.17
CA PRO A 102 4.01 -14.03 -3.68
C PRO A 102 3.90 -15.47 -4.20
N VAL A 103 3.49 -16.37 -3.33
CA VAL A 103 3.31 -17.80 -3.61
C VAL A 103 2.07 -18.31 -2.85
N MET A 104 1.16 -18.96 -3.54
CA MET A 104 0.05 -19.65 -2.89
C MET A 104 0.49 -21.01 -2.36
N SER A 105 0.19 -21.28 -1.10
CA SER A 105 0.39 -22.62 -0.55
C SER A 105 -0.80 -23.53 -0.89
N SER A 106 -0.57 -24.84 -0.84
CA SER A 106 -1.63 -25.85 -1.03
C SER A 106 -2.76 -25.75 0.02
N THR A 107 -2.49 -25.12 1.16
CA THR A 107 -3.48 -24.90 2.22
C THR A 107 -4.29 -23.59 2.05
N GLY A 108 -4.05 -22.85 0.97
CA GLY A 108 -4.69 -21.57 0.73
C GLY A 108 -4.06 -20.37 1.44
N ALA A 109 -3.01 -20.58 2.24
CA ALA A 109 -2.24 -19.48 2.81
C ALA A 109 -1.38 -18.79 1.74
N LEU A 110 -1.33 -17.47 1.75
CA LEU A 110 -0.43 -16.71 0.91
C LEU A 110 0.91 -16.52 1.61
N ARG A 111 1.98 -16.87 0.91
CA ARG A 111 3.35 -16.68 1.35
C ARG A 111 4.00 -15.58 0.50
N LEU A 112 4.58 -14.58 1.13
CA LEU A 112 5.42 -13.59 0.48
C LEU A 112 6.86 -13.92 0.87
N GLU A 113 7.62 -14.43 -0.09
CA GLU A 113 9.00 -14.92 0.12
C GLU A 113 10.00 -13.84 -0.31
N ASP A 114 10.81 -13.35 0.63
CA ASP A 114 11.87 -12.40 0.33
C ASP A 114 12.82 -12.93 -0.75
N VAL A 115 13.08 -12.16 -1.79
CA VAL A 115 13.98 -12.52 -2.90
C VAL A 115 15.40 -12.85 -2.45
N ARG A 116 15.80 -12.47 -1.23
CA ARG A 116 17.08 -12.81 -0.59
C ARG A 116 17.00 -14.07 0.25
N GLY A 117 15.82 -14.69 0.39
CA GLY A 117 15.60 -15.89 1.19
C GLY A 117 15.83 -15.69 2.69
N GLN A 118 15.66 -14.48 3.21
CA GLN A 118 15.90 -14.16 4.62
C GLN A 118 14.61 -14.03 5.42
N THR A 119 13.55 -13.58 4.77
CA THR A 119 12.32 -13.19 5.43
C THR A 119 11.12 -13.81 4.70
N LEU A 120 10.09 -14.13 5.42
CA LEU A 120 8.82 -14.65 4.92
C LEU A 120 7.69 -13.89 5.61
N LEU A 121 6.73 -13.37 4.85
CA LEU A 121 5.44 -12.98 5.39
C LEU A 121 4.41 -14.05 5.06
N LEU A 122 3.73 -14.53 6.08
CA LEU A 122 2.61 -15.47 5.95
C LEU A 122 1.31 -14.72 6.18
N GLN A 123 0.42 -14.73 5.19
CA GLN A 123 -0.94 -14.18 5.27
C GLN A 123 -1.94 -15.33 5.29
N ILE A 124 -2.71 -15.42 6.36
CA ILE A 124 -3.84 -16.34 6.50
C ILE A 124 -5.14 -15.54 6.71
N ALA A 125 -6.28 -16.20 6.76
CA ALA A 125 -7.58 -15.54 6.78
C ALA A 125 -7.75 -14.54 7.94
N ASN A 126 -7.22 -14.84 9.12
CA ASN A 126 -7.47 -14.07 10.34
C ASN A 126 -6.30 -13.17 10.77
N LYS A 127 -5.09 -13.42 10.30
CA LYS A 127 -3.89 -12.62 10.64
C LYS A 127 -2.77 -12.83 9.65
N SER A 128 -1.72 -12.01 9.80
CA SER A 128 -0.45 -12.17 9.10
C SER A 128 0.71 -12.14 10.09
N MET A 129 1.85 -12.69 9.68
CA MET A 129 3.07 -12.67 10.50
C MET A 129 4.32 -12.55 9.61
N LEU A 130 5.30 -11.81 10.07
CA LEU A 130 6.60 -11.65 9.42
C LEU A 130 7.64 -12.47 10.18
N MET A 131 8.37 -13.30 9.47
CA MET A 131 9.32 -14.26 10.04
C MET A 131 10.72 -14.06 9.48
N ASP A 132 11.72 -14.29 10.30
CA ASP A 132 13.09 -14.50 9.90
C ASP A 132 13.27 -16.01 9.62
N VAL A 133 13.45 -16.35 8.34
CA VAL A 133 13.53 -17.75 7.91
C VAL A 133 14.83 -18.41 8.38
N LYS A 134 15.93 -17.63 8.42
CA LYS A 134 17.24 -18.14 8.82
C LYS A 134 17.31 -18.40 10.33
N ALA A 135 16.76 -17.50 11.11
CA ALA A 135 16.75 -17.63 12.57
C ALA A 135 15.57 -18.51 13.08
N GLY A 136 14.62 -18.89 12.21
CA GLY A 136 13.44 -19.66 12.57
C GLY A 136 12.53 -18.97 13.58
N ARG A 137 12.51 -17.63 13.62
CA ARG A 137 11.76 -16.85 14.62
C ARG A 137 10.85 -15.80 13.98
N ARG A 138 9.81 -15.43 14.70
CA ARG A 138 8.94 -14.32 14.30
C ARG A 138 9.65 -12.97 14.51
N ILE A 139 9.54 -12.09 13.52
CA ILE A 139 9.97 -10.70 13.62
C ILE A 139 8.83 -9.88 14.23
N VAL A 140 7.61 -10.11 13.76
CA VAL A 140 6.36 -9.54 14.30
C VAL A 140 5.21 -10.47 13.96
N ASP A 141 4.26 -10.63 14.90
CA ASP A 141 3.09 -11.48 14.77
C ASP A 141 1.79 -10.69 14.96
N SER A 142 0.69 -11.40 14.82
CA SER A 142 -0.66 -10.86 15.03
C SER A 142 -0.94 -9.59 14.21
N CYS A 143 -0.35 -9.49 13.02
CA CYS A 143 -0.60 -8.40 12.10
C CYS A 143 -1.97 -8.58 11.45
N VAL A 144 -2.85 -7.59 11.56
CA VAL A 144 -4.22 -7.66 11.08
C VAL A 144 -4.49 -6.50 10.12
N HIS A 145 -4.85 -6.84 8.90
CA HIS A 145 -5.38 -5.92 7.90
C HIS A 145 -6.89 -5.69 8.13
N ALA A 146 -7.44 -4.60 7.60
CA ALA A 146 -8.87 -4.31 7.71
C ALA A 146 -9.77 -5.48 7.26
N THR A 147 -9.43 -6.14 6.16
CA THR A 147 -10.14 -7.33 5.65
C THR A 147 -10.08 -8.50 6.62
N GLN A 148 -8.93 -8.73 7.26
CA GLN A 148 -8.77 -9.79 8.28
C GLN A 148 -9.52 -9.46 9.56
N SER A 149 -9.57 -8.17 9.94
CA SER A 149 -10.37 -7.70 11.07
C SER A 149 -11.87 -7.96 10.85
N GLU A 150 -12.34 -7.69 9.64
CA GLU A 150 -13.72 -8.00 9.24
C GLU A 150 -14.01 -9.50 9.30
N PHE A 151 -13.11 -10.32 8.77
CA PHE A 151 -13.22 -11.77 8.88
C PHE A 151 -13.28 -12.23 10.33
N ASN A 152 -12.41 -11.72 11.22
CA ASN A 152 -12.39 -12.06 12.64
C ASN A 152 -13.68 -11.69 13.36
N ARG A 153 -14.34 -10.62 12.95
CA ARG A 153 -15.60 -10.16 13.53
C ARG A 153 -16.80 -11.01 13.09
N THR A 154 -16.77 -11.51 11.87
CA THR A 154 -17.88 -12.27 11.25
C THR A 154 -17.71 -13.78 11.34
N ALA A 155 -16.49 -14.26 11.60
CA ALA A 155 -16.22 -15.69 11.73
C ALA A 155 -16.99 -16.29 12.92
N PRO A 156 -17.61 -17.46 12.76
CA PRO A 156 -18.22 -18.15 13.90
C PRO A 156 -17.16 -18.46 14.96
N PRO A 157 -17.53 -18.42 16.25
CA PRO A 157 -16.59 -18.77 17.31
C PRO A 157 -16.05 -20.17 17.07
N ALA A 158 -14.72 -20.33 17.24
CA ALA A 158 -14.08 -21.63 17.10
C ALA A 158 -14.74 -22.59 18.10
N THR A 159 -15.57 -23.49 17.59
CA THR A 159 -16.14 -24.57 18.41
C THR A 159 -14.97 -25.41 18.87
N SER A 160 -14.76 -25.46 20.18
CA SER A 160 -13.76 -26.32 20.80
C SER A 160 -14.10 -27.76 20.46
N VAL A 161 -13.37 -28.34 19.51
CA VAL A 161 -13.42 -29.78 19.19
C VAL A 161 -12.58 -30.57 20.22
N LEU A 162 -12.79 -30.28 21.48
CA LEU A 162 -12.29 -31.11 22.56
C LEU A 162 -13.48 -31.98 23.08
N ASN A 163 -13.67 -33.09 22.44
CA ASN A 163 -14.35 -34.27 22.98
C ASN A 163 -13.35 -35.39 23.06
#